data_ef0f0d48e2ae4a0d2efde42a2faf09e3
#
_entry.id   ef0f0d48e2ae4a0d2efde42a2faf09e3
#
_cell.length_a   1.000
_cell.length_b   1.000
_cell.length_c   1.000
_cell.angle_alpha   90.00
_cell.angle_beta   90.00
_cell.angle_gamma   90.00
#
_symmetry.space_group_name_H-M   'P 1'
#
loop_
_entity.id
_entity.type
_entity.pdbx_description
1 polymer ?
#
loop_
_entity_poly.entity_id
_entity_poly.type
_entity_poly.pdbx_seq_one_letter_code
_entity_poly.pdbx_strand_id
1 'polypeptide(L)'
;HILKRHHGIEQPSFEDVKKFYDERLHPDVINTGDPEVYKNIFHKGKWVGVFQFTEAGAQKFCRQAKPTSIIDIAAITSIFRPGPLSAKVDKQYVAAKSDPHSVQYVNDVVRDVTEETAGFLIFQEQIALLAHKLGKNISLDEGNKLRKLLTKKGTGKGNEEKEQIRERFIEGCVAKSVDRATASELWRNFEYFSGYGFNKSHAVAYSLLSFQCAWLLNYY
;
A
#
# COMPACT_ATOMS: atom_id res chain seq x y z
N HIS A 1 -21.04 17.46 16.82
CA HIS A 1 -22.18 17.80 15.96
C HIS A 1 -23.03 16.57 15.59
N ILE A 2 -22.43 15.42 15.23
CA ILE A 2 -23.15 14.19 14.87
C ILE A 2 -24.04 13.72 16.02
N LEU A 3 -23.48 13.56 17.23
CA LEU A 3 -24.25 13.11 18.40
C LEU A 3 -25.42 14.04 18.73
N LYS A 4 -25.23 15.35 18.58
CA LYS A 4 -26.31 16.33 18.77
C LYS A 4 -27.38 16.21 17.68
N ARG A 5 -27.00 16.23 16.41
CA ARG A 5 -27.95 16.30 15.29
C ARG A 5 -28.68 15.00 15.01
N HIS A 6 -27.99 13.87 15.14
CA HIS A 6 -28.49 12.57 14.72
C HIS A 6 -28.84 11.63 15.87
N HIS A 7 -28.32 11.89 17.07
CA HIS A 7 -28.58 11.09 18.28
C HIS A 7 -29.28 11.85 19.40
N GLY A 8 -29.59 13.13 19.19
CA GLY A 8 -30.36 13.96 20.16
C GLY A 8 -29.61 14.28 21.47
N ILE A 9 -28.29 14.09 21.51
CA ILE A 9 -27.48 14.36 22.70
C ILE A 9 -26.97 15.81 22.63
N GLU A 10 -27.66 16.71 23.35
CA GLU A 10 -27.40 18.15 23.29
C GLU A 10 -25.98 18.54 23.73
N GLN A 11 -25.45 17.89 24.77
CA GLN A 11 -24.13 18.13 25.33
C GLN A 11 -23.42 16.77 25.50
N PRO A 12 -22.80 16.22 24.42
CA PRO A 12 -22.14 14.92 24.49
C PRO A 12 -20.99 14.94 25.50
N SER A 13 -20.98 13.97 26.39
CA SER A 13 -19.84 13.67 27.28
C SER A 13 -18.72 12.95 26.53
N PHE A 14 -17.58 12.76 27.19
CA PHE A 14 -16.50 11.93 26.64
C PHE A 14 -16.96 10.48 26.48
N GLU A 15 -17.73 9.95 27.42
CA GLU A 15 -18.29 8.61 27.37
C GLU A 15 -19.23 8.43 26.18
N ASP A 16 -20.07 9.42 25.85
CA ASP A 16 -20.94 9.38 24.67
C ASP A 16 -20.13 9.32 23.37
N VAL A 17 -19.07 10.12 23.28
CA VAL A 17 -18.16 10.12 22.13
C VAL A 17 -17.43 8.79 22.03
N LYS A 18 -16.91 8.28 23.15
CA LYS A 18 -16.21 7.00 23.22
C LYS A 18 -17.14 5.85 22.81
N LYS A 19 -18.36 5.81 23.35
CA LYS A 19 -19.37 4.80 23.00
C LYS A 19 -19.68 4.83 21.50
N PHE A 20 -19.90 5.99 20.93
CA PHE A 20 -20.12 6.14 19.49
C PHE A 20 -18.95 5.61 18.67
N TYR A 21 -17.70 5.94 19.07
CA TYR A 21 -16.50 5.44 18.42
C TYR A 21 -16.40 3.91 18.51
N ASP A 22 -16.57 3.36 19.71
CA ASP A 22 -16.45 1.92 19.95
C ASP A 22 -17.51 1.11 19.17
N GLU A 23 -18.73 1.66 19.04
CA GLU A 23 -19.85 0.98 18.37
C GLU A 23 -19.85 1.15 16.83
N ARG A 24 -19.18 2.17 16.28
CA ARG A 24 -19.31 2.54 14.86
C ARG A 24 -18.01 2.67 14.11
N LEU A 25 -16.96 3.15 14.75
CA LEU A 25 -15.71 3.53 14.09
C LEU A 25 -14.52 2.68 14.49
N HIS A 26 -14.61 1.93 15.60
CA HIS A 26 -13.50 1.10 16.04
C HIS A 26 -13.05 0.16 14.91
N PRO A 27 -11.72 -0.04 14.71
CA PRO A 27 -11.20 -0.87 13.61
C PRO A 27 -11.80 -2.28 13.51
N ASP A 28 -12.15 -2.88 14.65
CA ASP A 28 -12.76 -4.22 14.71
C ASP A 28 -14.27 -4.22 14.42
N VAL A 29 -14.90 -3.05 14.28
CA VAL A 29 -16.35 -2.90 14.10
C VAL A 29 -16.70 -2.31 12.75
N ILE A 30 -15.94 -1.28 12.32
CA ILE A 30 -16.22 -0.59 11.06
C ILE A 30 -16.05 -1.52 9.86
N ASN A 31 -17.06 -1.59 9.00
CA ASN A 31 -16.95 -2.33 7.75
C ASN A 31 -16.08 -1.56 6.74
N THR A 32 -14.78 -1.86 6.72
CA THR A 32 -13.83 -1.23 5.79
C THR A 32 -14.02 -1.65 4.33
N GLY A 33 -14.88 -2.63 4.06
CA GLY A 33 -15.27 -3.06 2.70
C GLY A 33 -16.56 -2.43 2.20
N ASP A 34 -17.13 -1.44 2.92
CA ASP A 34 -18.41 -0.81 2.56
C ASP A 34 -18.33 -0.10 1.19
N PRO A 35 -19.00 -0.64 0.14
CA PRO A 35 -18.90 -0.11 -1.21
C PRO A 35 -19.53 1.28 -1.36
N GLU A 36 -20.50 1.64 -0.52
CA GLU A 36 -21.15 2.96 -0.59
C GLU A 36 -20.20 4.08 -0.17
N VAL A 37 -19.32 3.83 0.81
CA VAL A 37 -18.29 4.80 1.22
C VAL A 37 -17.32 5.06 0.06
N TYR A 38 -16.83 3.99 -0.58
CA TYR A 38 -15.94 4.14 -1.74
C TYR A 38 -16.61 4.88 -2.89
N LYS A 39 -17.81 4.46 -3.28
CA LYS A 39 -18.57 5.02 -4.40
C LYS A 39 -18.98 6.47 -4.16
N ASN A 40 -19.51 6.77 -3.00
CA ASN A 40 -20.09 8.08 -2.71
C ASN A 40 -19.06 9.14 -2.33
N ILE A 41 -17.95 8.74 -1.69
CA ILE A 41 -16.93 9.66 -1.20
C ILE A 41 -15.70 9.64 -2.11
N PHE A 42 -14.97 8.52 -2.19
CA PHE A 42 -13.70 8.44 -2.90
C PHE A 42 -13.86 8.56 -4.43
N HIS A 43 -14.84 7.86 -5.02
CA HIS A 43 -15.03 7.91 -6.48
C HIS A 43 -15.70 9.23 -6.93
N LYS A 44 -16.65 9.77 -6.15
CA LYS A 44 -17.32 11.05 -6.46
C LYS A 44 -16.49 12.27 -6.07
N GLY A 45 -15.47 12.09 -5.25
CA GLY A 45 -14.59 13.18 -4.87
C GLY A 45 -15.17 14.12 -3.82
N LYS A 46 -15.81 13.59 -2.79
CA LYS A 46 -16.28 14.34 -1.62
C LYS A 46 -15.20 14.33 -0.55
N TRP A 47 -14.36 15.36 -0.51
CA TRP A 47 -13.12 15.37 0.27
C TRP A 47 -13.16 16.16 1.56
N VAL A 48 -14.25 16.86 1.86
CA VAL A 48 -14.33 17.73 3.03
C VAL A 48 -14.13 16.91 4.31
N GLY A 49 -13.04 17.21 5.03
CA GLY A 49 -12.70 16.52 6.27
C GLY A 49 -12.09 15.11 6.10
N VAL A 50 -11.88 14.63 4.88
CA VAL A 50 -11.25 13.34 4.64
C VAL A 50 -9.73 13.49 4.79
N PHE A 51 -9.19 12.81 5.81
CA PHE A 51 -7.76 12.82 6.10
C PHE A 51 -6.92 12.36 4.91
N GLN A 52 -5.74 12.95 4.69
CA GLN A 52 -4.80 12.67 3.58
C GLN A 52 -5.25 13.14 2.18
N PHE A 53 -6.50 13.60 1.99
CA PHE A 53 -7.02 14.00 0.68
C PHE A 53 -7.31 15.50 0.61
N THR A 54 -6.37 16.32 1.08
CA THR A 54 -6.47 17.79 1.03
C THR A 54 -5.90 18.37 -0.27
N GLU A 55 -4.96 17.70 -0.93
CA GLU A 55 -4.32 18.18 -2.15
C GLU A 55 -5.10 17.75 -3.41
N ALA A 56 -5.30 18.69 -4.34
CA ALA A 56 -6.03 18.45 -5.58
C ALA A 56 -5.42 17.32 -6.44
N GLY A 57 -4.10 17.17 -6.41
CA GLY A 57 -3.40 16.07 -7.09
C GLY A 57 -3.75 14.70 -6.53
N ALA A 58 -3.74 14.55 -5.21
CA ALA A 58 -4.12 13.30 -4.51
C ALA A 58 -5.59 12.96 -4.79
N GLN A 59 -6.47 13.95 -4.74
CA GLN A 59 -7.89 13.81 -5.04
C GLN A 59 -8.14 13.33 -6.48
N LYS A 60 -7.43 13.93 -7.44
CA LYS A 60 -7.52 13.53 -8.86
C LYS A 60 -7.04 12.09 -9.05
N PHE A 61 -5.90 11.74 -8.49
CA PHE A 61 -5.35 10.38 -8.57
C PHE A 61 -6.31 9.36 -7.95
N CYS A 62 -6.83 9.63 -6.75
CA CYS A 62 -7.79 8.76 -6.09
C CYS A 62 -9.07 8.51 -6.92
N ARG A 63 -9.65 9.56 -7.51
CA ARG A 63 -10.82 9.42 -8.40
C ARG A 63 -10.53 8.57 -9.63
N GLN A 64 -9.32 8.66 -10.18
CA GLN A 64 -8.91 7.86 -11.34
C GLN A 64 -8.66 6.40 -10.97
N ALA A 65 -8.00 6.15 -9.83
CA ALA A 65 -7.69 4.82 -9.34
C ALA A 65 -8.89 4.06 -8.79
N LYS A 66 -9.98 4.76 -8.41
CA LYS A 66 -11.25 4.19 -7.91
C LYS A 66 -11.03 3.12 -6.84
N PRO A 67 -10.50 3.47 -5.67
CA PRO A 67 -10.22 2.50 -4.61
C PRO A 67 -11.47 1.72 -4.20
N THR A 68 -11.30 0.45 -3.86
CA THR A 68 -12.34 -0.45 -3.38
C THR A 68 -11.98 -1.13 -2.06
N SER A 69 -10.78 -0.85 -1.56
CA SER A 69 -10.24 -1.42 -0.32
C SER A 69 -9.35 -0.43 0.43
N ILE A 70 -9.10 -0.72 1.71
CA ILE A 70 -8.12 0.03 2.52
C ILE A 70 -6.72 -0.06 1.91
N ILE A 71 -6.37 -1.20 1.32
CA ILE A 71 -5.07 -1.38 0.65
C ILE A 71 -4.96 -0.46 -0.57
N ASP A 72 -6.03 -0.27 -1.32
CA ASP A 72 -6.03 0.68 -2.43
C ASP A 72 -5.79 2.12 -1.94
N ILE A 73 -6.45 2.54 -0.85
CA ILE A 73 -6.20 3.86 -0.25
C ILE A 73 -4.74 3.97 0.20
N ALA A 74 -4.21 2.92 0.85
CA ALA A 74 -2.83 2.87 1.30
C ALA A 74 -1.83 2.94 0.11
N ALA A 75 -2.12 2.25 -0.98
CA ALA A 75 -1.32 2.31 -2.20
C ALA A 75 -1.35 3.71 -2.83
N ILE A 76 -2.53 4.32 -2.96
CA ILE A 76 -2.72 5.67 -3.51
C ILE A 76 -1.92 6.70 -2.71
N THR A 77 -2.06 6.70 -1.39
CA THR A 77 -1.34 7.64 -0.52
C THR A 77 0.17 7.39 -0.50
N SER A 78 0.60 6.14 -0.67
CA SER A 78 2.01 5.76 -0.76
C SER A 78 2.65 6.13 -2.10
N ILE A 79 1.89 6.12 -3.19
CA ILE A 79 2.34 6.52 -4.53
C ILE A 79 2.34 8.04 -4.66
N PHE A 80 1.41 8.75 -4.03
CA PHE A 80 1.30 10.21 -4.13
C PHE A 80 2.41 10.92 -3.35
N ARG A 81 3.64 10.79 -3.84
CA ARG A 81 4.87 11.39 -3.30
C ARG A 81 5.82 11.75 -4.45
N PRO A 82 6.73 12.72 -4.28
CA PRO A 82 7.58 13.20 -5.37
C PRO A 82 8.31 12.11 -6.16
N GLY A 83 8.88 11.11 -5.48
CA GLY A 83 9.62 10.03 -6.12
C GLY A 83 8.77 9.16 -7.06
N PRO A 84 7.74 8.47 -6.56
CA PRO A 84 6.86 7.65 -7.41
C PRO A 84 6.13 8.47 -8.49
N LEU A 85 5.75 9.72 -8.21
CA LEU A 85 5.10 10.60 -9.19
C LEU A 85 6.04 10.96 -10.34
N SER A 86 7.32 11.28 -10.07
CA SER A 86 8.30 11.55 -11.12
C SER A 86 8.55 10.33 -12.01
N ALA A 87 8.39 9.12 -11.48
CA ALA A 87 8.45 7.86 -12.22
C ALA A 87 7.12 7.49 -12.91
N LYS A 88 6.08 8.32 -12.80
CA LYS A 88 4.74 8.11 -13.39
C LYS A 88 4.05 6.83 -12.88
N VAL A 89 4.38 6.38 -11.68
CA VAL A 89 3.79 5.17 -11.07
C VAL A 89 2.28 5.35 -10.87
N ASP A 90 1.81 6.56 -10.57
CA ASP A 90 0.40 6.92 -10.46
C ASP A 90 -0.40 6.54 -11.73
N LYS A 91 0.11 6.90 -12.90
CA LYS A 91 -0.54 6.60 -14.18
C LYS A 91 -0.55 5.11 -14.51
N GLN A 92 0.57 4.45 -14.23
CA GLN A 92 0.71 3.01 -14.44
C GLN A 92 -0.22 2.23 -13.49
N TYR A 93 -0.30 2.64 -12.23
CA TYR A 93 -1.21 2.04 -11.24
C TYR A 93 -2.67 2.20 -11.65
N VAL A 94 -3.09 3.39 -12.11
CA VAL A 94 -4.45 3.61 -12.63
C VAL A 94 -4.75 2.70 -13.82
N ALA A 95 -3.83 2.56 -14.75
CA ALA A 95 -4.01 1.68 -15.92
C ALA A 95 -4.19 0.22 -15.48
N ALA A 96 -3.33 -0.30 -14.61
CA ALA A 96 -3.40 -1.66 -14.09
C ALA A 96 -4.68 -1.91 -13.27
N LYS A 97 -5.12 -0.95 -12.46
CA LYS A 97 -6.40 -1.03 -11.73
C LYS A 97 -7.61 -1.02 -12.66
N SER A 98 -7.53 -0.32 -13.78
CA SER A 98 -8.62 -0.23 -14.77
C SER A 98 -8.76 -1.50 -15.61
N ASP A 99 -7.66 -2.20 -15.84
CA ASP A 99 -7.62 -3.49 -16.55
C ASP A 99 -6.70 -4.48 -15.81
N PRO A 100 -7.21 -5.14 -14.76
CA PRO A 100 -6.44 -6.12 -13.99
C PRO A 100 -5.92 -7.31 -14.82
N HIS A 101 -6.59 -7.64 -15.92
CA HIS A 101 -6.17 -8.74 -16.80
C HIS A 101 -4.95 -8.39 -17.66
N SER A 102 -4.63 -7.11 -17.82
CA SER A 102 -3.41 -6.67 -18.50
C SER A 102 -2.14 -6.84 -17.67
N VAL A 103 -2.28 -7.04 -16.34
CA VAL A 103 -1.14 -7.20 -15.44
C VAL A 103 -0.53 -8.57 -15.62
N GLN A 104 0.73 -8.59 -16.05
CA GLN A 104 1.47 -9.83 -16.19
C GLN A 104 2.39 -10.04 -14.99
N TYR A 105 2.30 -11.22 -14.40
CA TYR A 105 3.13 -11.63 -13.26
C TYR A 105 4.17 -12.64 -13.71
N VAL A 106 5.38 -12.50 -13.21
CA VAL A 106 6.49 -13.42 -13.50
C VAL A 106 6.16 -14.86 -13.12
N ASN A 107 5.50 -15.04 -12.00
CA ASN A 107 4.98 -16.31 -11.50
C ASN A 107 3.92 -16.08 -10.42
N ASP A 108 3.34 -17.17 -9.91
CA ASP A 108 2.30 -17.12 -8.87
C ASP A 108 2.80 -16.49 -7.56
N VAL A 109 4.06 -16.69 -7.19
CA VAL A 109 4.62 -16.09 -5.95
C VAL A 109 4.67 -14.56 -6.06
N VAL A 110 5.07 -14.02 -7.22
CA VAL A 110 5.06 -12.57 -7.47
C VAL A 110 3.64 -12.05 -7.47
N ARG A 111 2.70 -12.78 -8.08
CA ARG A 111 1.29 -12.42 -8.06
C ARG A 111 0.76 -12.34 -6.63
N ASP A 112 0.92 -13.39 -5.82
CA ASP A 112 0.41 -13.46 -4.44
C ASP A 112 0.89 -12.30 -3.56
N VAL A 113 2.10 -11.78 -3.82
CA VAL A 113 2.69 -10.69 -3.04
C VAL A 113 2.29 -9.31 -3.57
N THR A 114 2.01 -9.19 -4.88
CA THR A 114 1.84 -7.86 -5.51
C THR A 114 0.45 -7.62 -6.09
N GLU A 115 -0.42 -8.62 -6.16
CA GLU A 115 -1.77 -8.48 -6.74
C GLU A 115 -2.61 -7.45 -5.96
N GLU A 116 -2.48 -7.37 -4.63
CA GLU A 116 -3.15 -6.35 -3.81
C GLU A 116 -2.74 -4.91 -4.16
N THR A 117 -1.61 -4.74 -4.84
CA THR A 117 -1.07 -3.48 -5.32
C THR A 117 -1.01 -3.41 -6.85
N ALA A 118 -1.88 -4.17 -7.53
CA ALA A 118 -2.01 -4.21 -8.99
C ALA A 118 -0.67 -4.54 -9.71
N GLY A 119 0.17 -5.40 -9.11
CA GLY A 119 1.46 -5.82 -9.66
C GLY A 119 2.64 -4.92 -9.31
N PHE A 120 2.41 -3.81 -8.59
CA PHE A 120 3.49 -2.88 -8.24
C PHE A 120 4.13 -3.17 -6.88
N LEU A 121 5.44 -2.94 -6.79
CA LEU A 121 6.15 -2.85 -5.52
C LEU A 121 5.91 -1.45 -4.93
N ILE A 122 5.05 -1.36 -3.93
CA ILE A 122 4.71 -0.12 -3.25
C ILE A 122 5.19 -0.15 -1.81
N PHE A 123 5.01 -1.31 -1.15
CA PHE A 123 5.36 -1.48 0.24
C PHE A 123 6.72 -2.16 0.41
N GLN A 124 7.48 -1.69 1.39
CA GLN A 124 8.79 -2.25 1.71
C GLN A 124 8.71 -3.74 2.10
N GLU A 125 7.62 -4.14 2.71
CA GLU A 125 7.35 -5.51 3.14
C GLU A 125 7.22 -6.47 1.95
N GLN A 126 6.78 -5.99 0.79
CA GLN A 126 6.71 -6.81 -0.44
C GLN A 126 8.10 -7.25 -0.91
N ILE A 127 9.10 -6.38 -0.80
CA ILE A 127 10.50 -6.73 -1.14
C ILE A 127 11.02 -7.84 -0.21
N ALA A 128 10.79 -7.70 1.10
CA ALA A 128 11.20 -8.70 2.08
C ALA A 128 10.54 -10.06 1.84
N LEU A 129 9.23 -10.06 1.54
CA LEU A 129 8.46 -11.27 1.25
C LEU A 129 8.92 -11.94 -0.06
N LEU A 130 9.14 -11.18 -1.12
CA LEU A 130 9.62 -11.73 -2.39
C LEU A 130 11.04 -12.30 -2.27
N ALA A 131 11.92 -11.59 -1.55
CA ALA A 131 13.27 -12.11 -1.28
C ALA A 131 13.23 -13.42 -0.50
N HIS A 132 12.35 -13.52 0.51
CA HIS A 132 12.16 -14.75 1.28
C HIS A 132 11.55 -15.88 0.46
N LYS A 133 10.44 -15.60 -0.24
CA LYS A 133 9.69 -16.64 -0.97
C LYS A 133 10.39 -17.14 -2.23
N LEU A 134 11.11 -16.30 -2.95
CA LEU A 134 11.80 -16.65 -4.19
C LEU A 134 13.26 -17.06 -3.97
N GLY A 135 13.94 -16.45 -3.00
CA GLY A 135 15.35 -16.68 -2.78
C GLY A 135 15.66 -18.06 -2.17
N LYS A 136 16.90 -18.52 -2.39
CA LYS A 136 17.43 -19.75 -1.82
C LYS A 136 17.88 -19.50 -0.38
N ASN A 137 17.21 -20.13 0.57
CA ASN A 137 17.55 -20.03 2.00
C ASN A 137 17.67 -18.59 2.51
N ILE A 138 16.82 -17.69 2.02
CA ILE A 138 16.69 -16.33 2.55
C ILE A 138 15.58 -16.33 3.57
N SER A 139 15.91 -16.09 4.85
CA SER A 139 14.91 -15.94 5.91
C SER A 139 14.16 -14.62 5.76
N LEU A 140 13.00 -14.50 6.42
CA LEU A 140 12.24 -13.24 6.43
C LEU A 140 13.04 -12.11 7.11
N ASP A 141 13.85 -12.44 8.11
CA ASP A 141 14.74 -11.47 8.77
C ASP A 141 15.83 -10.97 7.84
N GLU A 142 16.40 -11.84 7.01
CA GLU A 142 17.36 -11.42 5.96
C GLU A 142 16.66 -10.56 4.90
N GLY A 143 15.43 -10.88 4.50
CA GLY A 143 14.60 -10.03 3.64
C GLY A 143 14.36 -8.64 4.24
N ASN A 144 14.11 -8.55 5.54
CA ASN A 144 13.99 -7.27 6.24
C ASN A 144 15.33 -6.51 6.35
N LYS A 145 16.46 -7.21 6.47
CA LYS A 145 17.79 -6.59 6.40
C LYS A 145 18.07 -6.08 4.99
N LEU A 146 17.75 -6.84 3.96
CA LEU A 146 17.91 -6.45 2.57
C LEU A 146 17.23 -5.10 2.29
N ARG A 147 16.02 -4.90 2.75
CA ARG A 147 15.31 -3.62 2.65
C ARG A 147 16.14 -2.44 3.16
N LYS A 148 16.83 -2.62 4.30
CA LYS A 148 17.71 -1.61 4.88
C LYS A 148 19.01 -1.42 4.09
N LEU A 149 19.56 -2.50 3.54
CA LEU A 149 20.77 -2.46 2.72
C LEU A 149 20.52 -1.75 1.38
N LEU A 150 19.36 -2.00 0.76
CA LEU A 150 18.97 -1.37 -0.50
C LEU A 150 18.77 0.15 -0.37
N THR A 151 18.32 0.64 0.78
CA THR A 151 18.09 2.10 1.00
C THR A 151 19.37 2.87 1.33
N LYS A 152 20.41 2.19 1.81
CA LYS A 152 21.69 2.83 2.13
C LYS A 152 22.58 2.81 0.90
N LYS A 153 23.13 3.96 0.53
CA LYS A 153 24.30 4.02 -0.40
C LYS A 153 25.47 3.38 0.35
N GLY A 154 25.59 2.06 0.20
CA GLY A 154 26.55 1.27 0.96
C GLY A 154 27.98 1.46 0.44
N THR A 155 28.91 1.58 1.36
CA THR A 155 30.35 1.42 1.15
C THR A 155 30.83 0.22 1.97
N GLY A 156 31.67 -0.64 1.39
CA GLY A 156 32.32 -1.76 2.11
C GLY A 156 31.38 -2.95 2.41
N LYS A 157 31.42 -3.45 3.65
CA LYS A 157 30.73 -4.70 4.08
C LYS A 157 29.22 -4.78 3.74
N GLY A 158 28.52 -3.66 3.67
CA GLY A 158 27.11 -3.64 3.31
C GLY A 158 26.85 -4.01 1.83
N ASN A 159 27.80 -3.72 0.95
CA ASN A 159 27.71 -4.11 -0.47
C ASN A 159 27.99 -5.61 -0.66
N GLU A 160 28.93 -6.17 0.09
CA GLU A 160 29.22 -7.61 0.05
C GLU A 160 28.01 -8.43 0.51
N GLU A 161 27.39 -8.04 1.63
CA GLU A 161 26.17 -8.69 2.14
C GLU A 161 25.01 -8.59 1.13
N LYS A 162 24.82 -7.42 0.50
CA LYS A 162 23.82 -7.22 -0.54
C LYS A 162 24.04 -8.14 -1.74
N GLU A 163 25.29 -8.25 -2.24
CA GLU A 163 25.61 -9.14 -3.36
C GLU A 163 25.42 -10.61 -3.01
N GLN A 164 25.77 -11.05 -1.80
CA GLN A 164 25.51 -12.42 -1.34
C GLN A 164 24.01 -12.74 -1.32
N ILE A 165 23.17 -11.81 -0.86
CA ILE A 165 21.73 -11.98 -0.87
C ILE A 165 21.21 -11.99 -2.32
N ARG A 166 21.73 -11.13 -3.18
CA ARG A 166 21.38 -11.08 -4.61
C ARG A 166 21.65 -12.41 -5.33
N GLU A 167 22.84 -12.98 -5.15
CA GLU A 167 23.20 -14.27 -5.74
C GLU A 167 22.22 -15.38 -5.29
N ARG A 168 21.97 -15.48 -3.99
CA ARG A 168 20.99 -16.45 -3.44
C ARG A 168 19.57 -16.19 -3.92
N PHE A 169 19.19 -14.94 -4.13
CA PHE A 169 17.89 -14.59 -4.70
C PHE A 169 17.78 -15.10 -6.14
N ILE A 170 18.76 -14.82 -6.98
CA ILE A 170 18.77 -15.25 -8.38
C ILE A 170 18.82 -16.79 -8.48
N GLU A 171 19.67 -17.47 -7.68
CA GLU A 171 19.69 -18.93 -7.63
C GLU A 171 18.33 -19.53 -7.22
N GLY A 172 17.68 -18.95 -6.22
CA GLY A 172 16.36 -19.39 -5.78
C GLY A 172 15.27 -19.19 -6.83
N CYS A 173 15.29 -18.06 -7.55
CA CYS A 173 14.41 -17.79 -8.68
C CYS A 173 14.58 -18.84 -9.80
N VAL A 174 15.83 -19.12 -10.18
CA VAL A 174 16.14 -20.12 -11.22
C VAL A 174 15.67 -21.52 -10.81
N ALA A 175 15.87 -21.90 -9.54
CA ALA A 175 15.37 -23.16 -9.00
C ALA A 175 13.84 -23.28 -9.02
N LYS A 176 13.12 -22.14 -9.11
CA LYS A 176 11.66 -22.02 -9.23
C LYS A 176 11.20 -21.69 -10.66
N SER A 177 12.00 -22.06 -11.65
CA SER A 177 11.71 -21.92 -13.08
C SER A 177 11.54 -20.47 -13.57
N VAL A 178 12.11 -19.50 -12.86
CA VAL A 178 12.25 -18.12 -13.34
C VAL A 178 13.62 -18.00 -14.01
N ASP A 179 13.67 -17.59 -15.27
CA ASP A 179 14.94 -17.42 -15.97
C ASP A 179 15.83 -16.34 -15.31
N ARG A 180 17.16 -16.48 -15.52
CA ARG A 180 18.15 -15.63 -14.84
C ARG A 180 18.02 -14.14 -15.22
N ALA A 181 17.57 -13.84 -16.44
CA ALA A 181 17.40 -12.46 -16.90
C ALA A 181 16.23 -11.80 -16.16
N THR A 182 15.08 -12.49 -16.10
CA THR A 182 13.90 -12.08 -15.35
C THR A 182 14.19 -11.95 -13.85
N ALA A 183 14.92 -12.90 -13.25
CA ALA A 183 15.34 -12.82 -11.84
C ALA A 183 16.22 -11.58 -11.57
N SER A 184 17.13 -11.27 -12.50
CA SER A 184 17.99 -10.09 -12.41
C SER A 184 17.20 -8.79 -12.59
N GLU A 185 16.14 -8.80 -13.38
CA GLU A 185 15.24 -7.66 -13.53
C GLU A 185 14.40 -7.44 -12.28
N LEU A 186 13.86 -8.49 -11.67
CA LEU A 186 13.18 -8.40 -10.37
C LEU A 186 14.09 -7.79 -9.31
N TRP A 187 15.36 -8.19 -9.28
CA TRP A 187 16.33 -7.60 -8.35
C TRP A 187 16.56 -6.11 -8.63
N ARG A 188 16.71 -5.71 -9.89
CA ARG A 188 16.81 -4.27 -10.25
C ARG A 188 15.59 -3.49 -9.82
N ASN A 189 14.40 -4.10 -9.92
CA ASN A 189 13.18 -3.48 -9.41
C ASN A 189 13.22 -3.29 -7.89
N PHE A 190 13.78 -4.24 -7.12
CA PHE A 190 14.01 -4.04 -5.68
C PHE A 190 14.91 -2.83 -5.40
N GLU A 191 16.03 -2.70 -6.12
CA GLU A 191 16.95 -1.58 -5.97
C GLU A 191 16.27 -0.24 -6.32
N TYR A 192 15.50 -0.22 -7.39
CA TYR A 192 14.76 0.98 -7.81
C TYR A 192 13.70 1.39 -6.78
N PHE A 193 12.86 0.44 -6.34
CA PHE A 193 11.79 0.72 -5.39
C PHE A 193 12.24 0.85 -3.94
N SER A 194 13.43 0.41 -3.59
CA SER A 194 13.94 0.54 -2.22
C SER A 194 13.99 1.98 -1.73
N GLY A 195 14.30 2.93 -2.61
CA GLY A 195 14.29 4.36 -2.33
C GLY A 195 12.90 4.96 -2.17
N TYR A 196 11.85 4.27 -2.62
CA TYR A 196 10.48 4.75 -2.67
C TYR A 196 9.51 3.88 -1.87
N GLY A 197 9.92 2.71 -1.42
CA GLY A 197 9.07 1.80 -0.67
C GLY A 197 8.51 2.45 0.60
N PHE A 198 7.22 2.26 0.85
CA PHE A 198 6.53 2.78 2.02
C PHE A 198 6.28 1.67 3.04
N ASN A 199 6.23 2.01 4.32
CA ASN A 199 5.86 1.04 5.35
C ASN A 199 4.36 0.72 5.26
N LYS A 200 4.02 -0.55 5.05
CA LYS A 200 2.62 -0.99 4.83
C LYS A 200 1.75 -0.74 6.06
N SER A 201 2.25 -1.07 7.25
CA SER A 201 1.46 -0.93 8.48
C SER A 201 1.11 0.53 8.76
N HIS A 202 2.06 1.45 8.52
CA HIS A 202 1.80 2.88 8.64
C HIS A 202 0.77 3.35 7.59
N ALA A 203 0.95 2.97 6.33
CA ALA A 203 0.02 3.33 5.25
C ALA A 203 -1.41 2.85 5.53
N VAL A 204 -1.56 1.61 6.00
CA VAL A 204 -2.87 1.01 6.33
C VAL A 204 -3.52 1.72 7.53
N ALA A 205 -2.76 2.00 8.59
CA ALA A 205 -3.29 2.71 9.77
C ALA A 205 -3.83 4.10 9.41
N TYR A 206 -3.09 4.85 8.60
CA TYR A 206 -3.53 6.18 8.13
C TYR A 206 -4.69 6.09 7.14
N SER A 207 -4.73 5.05 6.32
CA SER A 207 -5.86 4.82 5.40
C SER A 207 -7.14 4.47 6.14
N LEU A 208 -7.03 3.79 7.28
CA LEU A 208 -8.18 3.54 8.15
C LEU A 208 -8.76 4.85 8.69
N LEU A 209 -7.93 5.80 9.12
CA LEU A 209 -8.40 7.13 9.53
C LEU A 209 -9.09 7.86 8.37
N SER A 210 -8.53 7.80 7.16
CA SER A 210 -9.16 8.38 5.96
C SER A 210 -10.53 7.75 5.69
N PHE A 211 -10.63 6.43 5.84
CA PHE A 211 -11.88 5.70 5.66
C PHE A 211 -12.92 6.04 6.74
N GLN A 212 -12.52 6.15 8.00
CA GLN A 212 -13.39 6.58 9.09
C GLN A 212 -13.98 7.98 8.83
N CYS A 213 -13.14 8.93 8.38
CA CYS A 213 -13.61 10.25 7.97
C CYS A 213 -14.62 10.17 6.81
N ALA A 214 -14.33 9.37 5.80
CA ALA A 214 -15.20 9.16 4.65
C ALA A 214 -16.52 8.48 5.04
N TRP A 215 -16.47 7.51 5.94
CA TRP A 215 -17.65 6.84 6.49
C TRP A 215 -18.56 7.83 7.22
N LEU A 216 -17.98 8.67 8.09
CA LEU A 216 -18.73 9.73 8.76
C LEU A 216 -19.37 10.69 7.76
N LEU A 217 -18.64 11.09 6.71
CA LEU A 217 -19.17 12.00 5.69
C LEU A 217 -20.27 11.35 4.82
N ASN A 218 -20.25 10.01 4.68
CA ASN A 218 -21.27 9.29 3.91
C ASN A 218 -22.58 9.12 4.67
N TYR A 219 -22.52 8.93 6.00
CA TYR A 219 -23.68 8.56 6.80
C TYR A 219 -24.26 9.70 7.66
N TYR A 220 -23.53 10.82 7.81
CA TYR A 220 -23.91 11.97 8.62
C TYR A 220 -23.67 13.31 7.90
#